data_dd155e79d200bf52861117415503709d
#
_entry.id   dd155e79d200bf52861117415503709d
#
_cell.length_a   1.000
_cell.length_b   1.000
_cell.length_c   1.000
_cell.angle_alpha   90.00
_cell.angle_beta   90.00
_cell.angle_gamma   90.00
#
_symmetry.space_group_name_H-M   'P 1'
#
loop_
_entity.id
_entity.type
_entity.pdbx_description
1 polymer ?
#
loop_
_entity_poly.entity_id
_entity_poly.type
_entity_poly.pdbx_seq_one_letter_code
_entity_poly.pdbx_strand_id
1 'polypeptide(L)'
;MDLSRLSTDALASFAVFADHLNFTRAADELHISQPALHVKVRKLSESLDRPLYTRRGRRLALTPAGEQVARFARDLDARVSAFLDTVHGTAATRLPTLAAGEGAYLYLLGDAVRPGVQLINGDRARTLTAVRTGRADVGVAVLDVLPSDVRTELLASYPQTLVMPDDHPLAARERLALADLAGTDLIVPPPAGPHRITLERALRAAEVPWTLAVEAEGWPLMLHFVSLRIGLAVVNGCVPPPPGLASREIIDLPAVPYYALHLPDRADDPLVTDLLATVRTAVRSTPCISRSPSTSPPPPRPSGTS
;
A
#
# COMPACT_ATOMS: atom_id res chain seq x y z
N MET A 1 38.84 4.58 4.86
CA MET A 1 37.66 5.44 4.82
C MET A 1 37.55 6.10 6.19
N ASP A 2 37.65 7.41 6.25
CA ASP A 2 37.67 8.14 7.53
C ASP A 2 36.24 8.48 7.93
N LEU A 3 35.70 7.73 8.88
CA LEU A 3 34.35 7.92 9.42
C LEU A 3 34.14 9.31 10.06
N SER A 4 35.24 10.01 10.41
CA SER A 4 35.19 11.35 11.00
C SER A 4 34.65 12.42 10.02
N ARG A 5 34.61 12.10 8.72
CA ARG A 5 34.12 13.01 7.66
C ARG A 5 32.62 12.93 7.43
N LEU A 6 31.92 11.92 7.97
CA LEU A 6 30.47 11.76 7.84
C LEU A 6 29.77 12.35 9.06
N SER A 7 29.18 13.53 8.91
CA SER A 7 28.37 14.16 9.94
C SER A 7 26.96 13.55 9.95
N THR A 8 26.54 13.03 11.11
CA THR A 8 25.15 12.54 11.31
C THR A 8 24.11 13.63 11.07
N ASP A 9 24.42 14.87 11.46
CA ASP A 9 23.58 16.03 11.22
C ASP A 9 23.44 16.37 9.73
N ALA A 10 24.52 16.22 8.95
CA ALA A 10 24.44 16.38 7.49
C ALA A 10 23.65 15.24 6.82
N LEU A 11 23.78 14.00 7.31
CA LEU A 11 22.99 12.88 6.84
C LEU A 11 21.49 13.06 7.13
N ALA A 12 21.12 13.45 8.35
CA ALA A 12 19.74 13.73 8.73
C ALA A 12 19.15 14.87 7.88
N SER A 13 19.92 15.96 7.72
CA SER A 13 19.50 17.09 6.87
C SER A 13 19.32 16.69 5.39
N PHE A 14 20.16 15.79 4.88
CA PHE A 14 20.03 15.26 3.53
C PHE A 14 18.82 14.34 3.36
N ALA A 15 18.47 13.55 4.36
CA ALA A 15 17.27 12.70 4.34
C ALA A 15 16.00 13.56 4.16
N VAL A 16 15.86 14.64 4.93
CA VAL A 16 14.72 15.58 4.79
C VAL A 16 14.73 16.27 3.43
N PHE A 17 15.90 16.69 2.94
CA PHE A 17 16.01 17.26 1.58
C PHE A 17 15.57 16.25 0.52
N ALA A 18 15.94 14.97 0.65
CA ALA A 18 15.59 13.92 -0.29
C ALA A 18 14.07 13.63 -0.34
N ASP A 19 13.36 13.84 0.77
CA ASP A 19 11.90 13.68 0.83
C ASP A 19 11.16 14.80 0.10
N HIS A 20 11.68 16.02 0.15
CA HIS A 20 11.05 17.18 -0.48
C HIS A 20 11.54 17.48 -1.89
N LEU A 21 12.80 17.15 -2.20
CA LEU A 21 13.51 17.60 -3.42
C LEU A 21 13.36 19.12 -3.65
N ASN A 22 13.26 19.85 -2.56
CA ASN A 22 13.05 21.28 -2.51
C ASN A 22 13.77 21.86 -1.28
N PHE A 23 14.81 22.65 -1.52
CA PHE A 23 15.64 23.21 -0.43
C PHE A 23 14.88 24.14 0.51
N THR A 24 13.91 24.91 0.01
CA THR A 24 13.12 25.82 0.86
C THR A 24 12.26 25.03 1.81
N ARG A 25 11.45 24.07 1.30
CA ARG A 25 10.58 23.23 2.14
C ARG A 25 11.35 22.38 3.15
N ALA A 26 12.47 21.81 2.72
CA ALA A 26 13.31 21.01 3.60
C ALA A 26 13.98 21.87 4.69
N ALA A 27 14.38 23.11 4.37
CA ALA A 27 14.94 24.04 5.34
C ALA A 27 13.90 24.50 6.37
N ASP A 28 12.67 24.75 5.92
CA ASP A 28 11.53 25.11 6.79
C ASP A 28 11.23 23.97 7.77
N GLU A 29 11.20 22.70 7.31
CA GLU A 29 10.99 21.55 8.19
C GLU A 29 12.12 21.35 9.19
N LEU A 30 13.36 21.62 8.78
CA LEU A 30 14.53 21.53 9.64
C LEU A 30 14.73 22.75 10.55
N HIS A 31 13.88 23.77 10.43
CA HIS A 31 14.02 25.05 11.16
C HIS A 31 15.40 25.71 10.99
N ILE A 32 15.98 25.61 9.77
CA ILE A 32 17.26 26.25 9.40
C ILE A 32 17.10 27.13 8.16
N SER A 33 18.09 27.96 7.89
CA SER A 33 18.07 28.74 6.65
C SER A 33 18.38 27.88 5.41
N GLN A 34 17.77 28.18 4.27
CA GLN A 34 18.04 27.51 3.00
C GLN A 34 19.55 27.50 2.63
N PRO A 35 20.31 28.58 2.79
CA PRO A 35 21.77 28.56 2.57
C PRO A 35 22.50 27.57 3.48
N ALA A 36 22.08 27.45 4.76
CA ALA A 36 22.67 26.49 5.68
C ALA A 36 22.45 25.05 5.23
N LEU A 37 21.24 24.72 4.77
CA LEU A 37 20.93 23.39 4.21
C LEU A 37 21.77 23.12 2.94
N HIS A 38 21.91 24.09 2.05
CA HIS A 38 22.76 23.96 0.87
C HIS A 38 24.22 23.62 1.24
N VAL A 39 24.75 24.30 2.25
CA VAL A 39 26.13 24.04 2.73
C VAL A 39 26.26 22.62 3.29
N LYS A 40 25.29 22.16 4.10
CA LYS A 40 25.29 20.79 4.67
C LYS A 40 25.24 19.72 3.58
N VAL A 41 24.31 19.84 2.62
CA VAL A 41 24.16 18.88 1.50
C VAL A 41 25.40 18.88 0.59
N ARG A 42 25.96 20.06 0.31
CA ARG A 42 27.21 20.17 -0.47
C ARG A 42 28.39 19.51 0.21
N LYS A 43 28.63 19.81 1.50
CA LYS A 43 29.70 19.19 2.27
C LYS A 43 29.57 17.67 2.34
N LEU A 44 28.35 17.14 2.48
CA LEU A 44 28.09 15.71 2.45
C LEU A 44 28.46 15.11 1.07
N SER A 45 28.07 15.76 -0.02
CA SER A 45 28.41 15.38 -1.38
C SER A 45 29.94 15.36 -1.61
N GLU A 46 30.62 16.41 -1.13
CA GLU A 46 32.09 16.54 -1.17
C GLU A 46 32.77 15.44 -0.34
N SER A 47 32.26 15.14 0.87
CA SER A 47 32.85 14.11 1.72
C SER A 47 32.74 12.70 1.14
N LEU A 48 31.76 12.46 0.28
CA LEU A 48 31.51 11.18 -0.40
C LEU A 48 32.12 11.14 -1.81
N ASP A 49 32.66 12.26 -2.29
CA ASP A 49 33.16 12.44 -3.66
C ASP A 49 32.16 11.99 -4.72
N ARG A 50 30.86 12.28 -4.48
CA ARG A 50 29.76 11.93 -5.37
C ARG A 50 28.67 12.97 -5.34
N PRO A 51 28.11 13.38 -6.50
CA PRO A 51 26.92 14.20 -6.55
C PRO A 51 25.71 13.40 -6.05
N LEU A 52 24.98 13.96 -5.08
CA LEU A 52 23.83 13.28 -4.46
C LEU A 52 22.51 13.65 -5.13
N TYR A 53 22.47 14.76 -5.84
CA TYR A 53 21.31 15.19 -6.61
C TYR A 53 21.71 15.85 -7.94
N THR A 54 20.78 15.91 -8.87
CA THR A 54 20.91 16.57 -10.16
C THR A 54 19.76 17.53 -10.38
N ARG A 55 19.96 18.52 -11.24
CA ARG A 55 18.91 19.43 -11.70
C ARG A 55 18.47 19.05 -13.10
N ARG A 56 17.20 18.68 -13.26
CA ARG A 56 16.55 18.44 -14.56
C ARG A 56 15.56 19.55 -14.84
N GLY A 57 16.01 20.56 -15.58
CA GLY A 57 15.21 21.76 -15.80
C GLY A 57 14.94 22.53 -14.50
N ARG A 58 13.66 22.63 -14.12
CA ARG A 58 13.23 23.28 -12.86
C ARG A 58 13.10 22.32 -11.68
N ARG A 59 13.26 21.00 -11.89
CA ARG A 59 13.08 19.98 -10.84
C ARG A 59 14.43 19.45 -10.38
N LEU A 60 14.52 19.16 -9.08
CA LEU A 60 15.63 18.40 -8.50
C LEU A 60 15.27 16.91 -8.50
N ALA A 61 16.27 16.04 -8.68
CA ALA A 61 16.16 14.60 -8.61
C ALA A 61 17.39 14.02 -7.91
N LEU A 62 17.23 12.95 -7.16
CA LEU A 62 18.37 12.24 -6.57
C LEU A 62 19.17 11.53 -7.68
N THR A 63 20.47 11.39 -7.44
CA THR A 63 21.32 10.43 -8.17
C THR A 63 21.17 9.05 -7.55
N PRO A 64 21.62 7.95 -8.20
CA PRO A 64 21.68 6.64 -7.56
C PRO A 64 22.46 6.64 -6.23
N ALA A 65 23.55 7.43 -6.16
CA ALA A 65 24.31 7.64 -4.92
C ALA A 65 23.46 8.40 -3.88
N GLY A 66 22.71 9.43 -4.30
CA GLY A 66 21.81 10.17 -3.44
C GLY A 66 20.72 9.30 -2.85
N GLU A 67 20.12 8.40 -3.62
CA GLU A 67 19.14 7.44 -3.13
C GLU A 67 19.72 6.49 -2.09
N GLN A 68 20.95 6.00 -2.29
CA GLN A 68 21.63 5.16 -1.32
C GLN A 68 21.92 5.90 -0.02
N VAL A 69 22.44 7.13 -0.12
CA VAL A 69 22.74 7.97 1.04
C VAL A 69 21.47 8.35 1.78
N ALA A 70 20.38 8.67 1.10
CA ALA A 70 19.10 8.98 1.73
C ALA A 70 18.53 7.77 2.49
N ARG A 71 18.61 6.55 1.92
CA ARG A 71 18.23 5.32 2.64
C ARG A 71 19.08 5.13 3.89
N PHE A 72 20.40 5.18 3.75
CA PHE A 72 21.31 5.02 4.88
C PHE A 72 21.08 6.06 5.98
N ALA A 73 20.85 7.33 5.60
CA ALA A 73 20.61 8.40 6.56
C ALA A 73 19.32 8.17 7.36
N ARG A 74 18.25 7.69 6.71
CA ARG A 74 16.99 7.34 7.40
C ARG A 74 17.15 6.13 8.32
N ASP A 75 17.89 5.09 7.89
CA ASP A 75 18.19 3.94 8.72
C ASP A 75 18.98 4.33 9.98
N LEU A 76 19.98 5.21 9.81
CA LEU A 76 20.79 5.70 10.91
C LEU A 76 19.93 6.51 11.90
N ASP A 77 19.08 7.40 11.42
CA ASP A 77 18.18 8.21 12.25
C ASP A 77 17.23 7.31 13.06
N ALA A 78 16.63 6.31 12.43
CA ALA A 78 15.76 5.34 13.11
C ALA A 78 16.52 4.54 14.18
N ARG A 79 17.76 4.12 13.91
CA ARG A 79 18.60 3.39 14.89
C ARG A 79 19.04 4.27 16.07
N VAL A 80 19.39 5.53 15.79
CA VAL A 80 19.75 6.50 16.83
C VAL A 80 18.52 6.81 17.71
N SER A 81 17.35 7.02 17.12
CA SER A 81 16.11 7.24 17.85
C SER A 81 15.76 6.04 18.74
N ALA A 82 15.81 4.81 18.22
CA ALA A 82 15.55 3.59 18.99
C ALA A 82 16.57 3.39 20.14
N PHE A 83 17.82 3.74 19.90
CA PHE A 83 18.85 3.71 20.94
C PHE A 83 18.58 4.74 22.04
N LEU A 84 18.23 5.98 21.67
CA LEU A 84 17.87 7.02 22.64
C LEU A 84 16.64 6.64 23.46
N ASP A 85 15.62 6.04 22.84
CA ASP A 85 14.43 5.52 23.53
C ASP A 85 14.82 4.45 24.57
N THR A 86 15.76 3.57 24.21
CA THR A 86 16.29 2.56 25.14
C THR A 86 17.05 3.18 26.31
N VAL A 87 17.93 4.15 26.02
CA VAL A 87 18.75 4.84 27.04
C VAL A 87 17.89 5.69 27.99
N HIS A 88 16.87 6.35 27.47
CA HIS A 88 15.96 7.17 28.25
C HIS A 88 14.87 6.38 28.97
N GLY A 89 14.80 5.05 28.76
CA GLY A 89 13.73 4.22 29.33
C GLY A 89 12.34 4.51 28.75
N THR A 90 12.29 5.21 27.61
CA THR A 90 11.05 5.57 26.91
C THR A 90 10.58 4.49 25.91
N ALA A 91 11.34 3.40 25.79
CA ALA A 91 11.00 2.27 24.91
C ALA A 91 9.59 1.67 25.17
N ALA A 92 9.05 1.85 26.39
CA ALA A 92 7.71 1.41 26.75
C ALA A 92 6.56 2.27 26.17
N THR A 93 6.86 3.40 25.53
CA THR A 93 5.88 4.38 25.04
C THR A 93 5.81 4.49 23.52
N ARG A 94 6.70 3.79 22.79
CA ARG A 94 6.64 3.80 21.32
C ARG A 94 5.41 3.06 20.82
N LEU A 95 4.53 3.77 20.12
CA LEU A 95 3.36 3.16 19.52
C LEU A 95 3.74 2.36 18.26
N PRO A 96 3.21 1.15 18.10
CA PRO A 96 3.41 0.38 16.88
C PRO A 96 2.88 1.15 15.67
N THR A 97 3.64 1.14 14.58
CA THR A 97 3.30 1.88 13.36
C THR A 97 3.01 0.92 12.21
N LEU A 98 1.80 1.00 11.67
CA LEU A 98 1.32 0.22 10.52
C LEU A 98 1.33 1.10 9.27
N ALA A 99 1.91 0.61 8.16
CA ALA A 99 1.88 1.28 6.86
C ALA A 99 1.07 0.47 5.86
N ALA A 100 0.11 1.10 5.19
CA ALA A 100 -0.69 0.44 4.14
C ALA A 100 -1.33 1.47 3.21
N GLY A 101 -1.91 0.98 2.11
CA GLY A 101 -2.76 1.79 1.24
C GLY A 101 -4.16 1.99 1.82
N GLU A 102 -4.83 3.07 1.37
CA GLU A 102 -6.20 3.40 1.78
C GLU A 102 -7.16 2.22 1.69
N GLY A 103 -7.16 1.50 0.54
CA GLY A 103 -8.04 0.34 0.34
C GLY A 103 -7.77 -0.79 1.33
N ALA A 104 -6.52 -1.00 1.75
CA ALA A 104 -6.22 -1.98 2.78
C ALA A 104 -6.77 -1.56 4.15
N TYR A 105 -6.65 -0.29 4.52
CA TYR A 105 -7.25 0.22 5.77
C TYR A 105 -8.77 0.13 5.78
N LEU A 106 -9.40 0.49 4.68
CA LEU A 106 -10.86 0.50 4.59
C LEU A 106 -11.48 -0.90 4.58
N TYR A 107 -10.81 -1.88 3.95
CA TYR A 107 -11.45 -3.15 3.62
C TYR A 107 -10.77 -4.39 4.20
N LEU A 108 -9.53 -4.29 4.71
CA LEU A 108 -8.79 -5.44 5.23
C LEU A 108 -8.35 -5.28 6.67
N LEU A 109 -7.99 -4.06 7.06
CA LEU A 109 -7.25 -3.79 8.29
C LEU A 109 -8.10 -3.02 9.32
N GLY A 110 -9.41 -2.88 9.09
CA GLY A 110 -10.28 -2.11 10.00
C GLY A 110 -10.13 -2.54 11.46
N ASP A 111 -10.12 -3.84 11.72
CA ASP A 111 -9.97 -4.40 13.08
C ASP A 111 -8.53 -4.27 13.64
N ALA A 112 -7.54 -4.02 12.77
CA ALA A 112 -6.17 -3.73 13.21
C ALA A 112 -5.96 -2.24 13.57
N VAL A 113 -6.87 -1.37 13.14
CA VAL A 113 -6.85 0.07 13.45
C VAL A 113 -7.50 0.29 14.81
N ARG A 114 -6.67 0.47 15.83
CA ARG A 114 -7.12 0.66 17.22
C ARG A 114 -6.34 1.78 17.90
N PRO A 115 -6.85 2.36 19.00
CA PRO A 115 -6.10 3.32 19.80
C PRO A 115 -4.72 2.76 20.16
N GLY A 116 -3.68 3.59 20.05
CA GLY A 116 -2.32 3.18 20.34
C GLY A 116 -1.57 2.57 19.12
N VAL A 117 -2.14 2.60 17.92
CA VAL A 117 -1.43 2.27 16.66
C VAL A 117 -1.30 3.53 15.82
N GLN A 118 -0.10 3.82 15.35
CA GLN A 118 0.14 4.88 14.36
C GLN A 118 -0.06 4.34 12.96
N LEU A 119 -0.60 5.17 12.05
CA LEU A 119 -0.88 4.78 10.68
C LEU A 119 -0.09 5.64 9.69
N ILE A 120 0.53 4.99 8.70
CA ILE A 120 1.11 5.64 7.53
C ILE A 120 0.28 5.21 6.32
N ASN A 121 -0.50 6.14 5.76
CA ASN A 121 -1.24 5.90 4.52
C ASN A 121 -0.37 6.24 3.30
N GLY A 122 -0.34 5.36 2.30
CA GLY A 122 0.40 5.58 1.06
C GLY A 122 0.31 4.40 0.11
N ASP A 123 0.83 4.60 -1.09
CA ASP A 123 0.93 3.54 -2.08
C ASP A 123 1.94 2.45 -1.68
N ARG A 124 2.09 1.43 -2.55
CA ARG A 124 3.06 0.34 -2.36
C ARG A 124 4.49 0.85 -2.13
N ALA A 125 4.92 1.84 -2.90
CA ALA A 125 6.30 2.35 -2.83
C ALA A 125 6.54 3.05 -1.49
N ARG A 126 5.59 3.86 -1.05
CA ARG A 126 5.63 4.55 0.25
C ARG A 126 5.56 3.56 1.42
N THR A 127 4.71 2.53 1.33
CA THR A 127 4.62 1.46 2.33
C THR A 127 5.96 0.71 2.46
N LEU A 128 6.55 0.28 1.35
CA LEU A 128 7.87 -0.36 1.33
C LEU A 128 8.96 0.54 1.91
N THR A 129 8.96 1.82 1.53
CA THR A 129 9.93 2.79 2.05
C THR A 129 9.76 2.97 3.56
N ALA A 130 8.53 3.08 4.05
CA ALA A 130 8.27 3.23 5.49
C ALA A 130 8.80 2.04 6.30
N VAL A 131 8.63 0.80 5.81
CA VAL A 131 9.17 -0.40 6.45
C VAL A 131 10.70 -0.42 6.37
N ARG A 132 11.28 -0.20 5.18
CA ARG A 132 12.73 -0.20 4.95
C ARG A 132 13.49 0.79 5.82
N THR A 133 12.87 1.93 6.08
CA THR A 133 13.46 3.01 6.89
C THR A 133 13.11 2.90 8.38
N GLY A 134 12.42 1.83 8.80
CA GLY A 134 12.01 1.66 10.20
C GLY A 134 10.95 2.65 10.69
N ARG A 135 10.37 3.46 9.79
CA ARG A 135 9.26 4.38 10.12
C ARG A 135 7.96 3.63 10.34
N ALA A 136 7.81 2.44 9.74
CA ALA A 136 6.72 1.51 10.03
C ALA A 136 7.30 0.21 10.56
N ASP A 137 6.65 -0.36 11.55
CA ASP A 137 6.97 -1.65 12.13
C ASP A 137 6.49 -2.79 11.24
N VAL A 138 5.28 -2.63 10.71
CA VAL A 138 4.66 -3.56 9.77
C VAL A 138 4.09 -2.78 8.59
N GLY A 139 4.28 -3.31 7.39
CA GLY A 139 3.62 -2.83 6.18
C GLY A 139 2.61 -3.87 5.67
N VAL A 140 1.56 -3.40 4.97
CA VAL A 140 0.66 -4.30 4.20
C VAL A 140 0.53 -3.76 2.78
N ALA A 141 0.89 -4.58 1.81
CA ALA A 141 0.88 -4.19 0.40
C ALA A 141 0.63 -5.37 -0.55
N VAL A 142 0.15 -5.05 -1.75
CA VAL A 142 0.14 -5.96 -2.90
C VAL A 142 1.52 -5.94 -3.55
N LEU A 143 2.12 -7.10 -3.74
CA LEU A 143 3.44 -7.25 -4.35
C LEU A 143 3.39 -8.22 -5.54
N ASP A 144 3.88 -7.77 -6.68
CA ASP A 144 4.08 -8.61 -7.87
C ASP A 144 5.45 -9.31 -7.83
N VAL A 145 6.45 -8.65 -7.21
CA VAL A 145 7.80 -9.16 -6.98
C VAL A 145 8.14 -8.97 -5.52
N LEU A 146 8.55 -10.05 -4.87
CA LEU A 146 8.92 -10.03 -3.46
C LEU A 146 10.31 -9.41 -3.29
N PRO A 147 10.45 -8.33 -2.49
CA PRO A 147 11.74 -7.72 -2.21
C PRO A 147 12.58 -8.64 -1.30
N SER A 148 13.88 -8.67 -1.53
CA SER A 148 14.81 -9.50 -0.76
C SER A 148 15.30 -8.86 0.55
N ASP A 149 15.09 -7.57 0.71
CA ASP A 149 15.58 -6.74 1.82
C ASP A 149 14.58 -6.56 2.97
N VAL A 150 13.38 -7.09 2.82
CA VAL A 150 12.35 -7.15 3.88
C VAL A 150 11.77 -8.55 3.97
N ARG A 151 11.32 -8.96 5.13
CA ARG A 151 10.52 -10.18 5.30
C ARG A 151 9.13 -9.95 4.75
N THR A 152 8.64 -10.93 4.01
CA THR A 152 7.30 -10.92 3.42
C THR A 152 6.53 -12.16 3.85
N GLU A 153 5.28 -11.98 4.26
CA GLU A 153 4.36 -13.06 4.61
C GLU A 153 3.05 -12.88 3.84
N LEU A 154 2.63 -13.89 3.12
CA LEU A 154 1.33 -13.88 2.45
C LEU A 154 0.21 -13.90 3.49
N LEU A 155 -0.61 -12.85 3.52
CA LEU A 155 -1.78 -12.74 4.40
C LEU A 155 -3.02 -13.38 3.79
N ALA A 156 -3.33 -13.02 2.56
CA ALA A 156 -4.47 -13.53 1.80
C ALA A 156 -4.31 -13.20 0.32
N SER A 157 -5.08 -13.90 -0.52
CA SER A 157 -5.25 -13.56 -1.94
C SER A 157 -6.74 -13.39 -2.21
N TYR A 158 -7.12 -12.32 -2.89
CA TYR A 158 -8.50 -12.01 -3.23
C TYR A 158 -8.70 -12.04 -4.75
N PRO A 159 -9.80 -12.63 -5.24
CA PRO A 159 -10.15 -12.57 -6.65
C PRO A 159 -10.36 -11.12 -7.08
N GLN A 160 -10.31 -10.83 -8.35
CA GLN A 160 -10.79 -9.56 -8.89
C GLN A 160 -12.26 -9.71 -9.25
N THR A 161 -13.06 -8.69 -8.94
CA THR A 161 -14.52 -8.72 -9.10
C THR A 161 -15.00 -7.53 -9.90
N LEU A 162 -16.00 -7.75 -10.75
CA LEU A 162 -16.76 -6.68 -11.40
C LEU A 162 -17.86 -6.21 -10.45
N VAL A 163 -17.90 -4.91 -10.19
CA VAL A 163 -19.00 -4.28 -9.44
C VAL A 163 -19.89 -3.53 -10.41
N MET A 164 -21.21 -3.72 -10.24
CA MET A 164 -22.25 -3.21 -11.12
C MET A 164 -23.53 -2.94 -10.33
N PRO A 165 -24.51 -2.20 -10.85
CA PRO A 165 -25.86 -2.15 -10.29
C PRO A 165 -26.45 -3.55 -10.14
N ASP A 166 -27.22 -3.80 -9.08
CA ASP A 166 -27.79 -5.13 -8.77
C ASP A 166 -28.81 -5.61 -9.82
N ASP A 167 -29.41 -4.71 -10.58
CA ASP A 167 -30.32 -4.98 -11.71
C ASP A 167 -29.58 -5.13 -13.06
N HIS A 168 -28.26 -5.02 -13.09
CA HIS A 168 -27.48 -5.19 -14.33
C HIS A 168 -27.55 -6.66 -14.83
N PRO A 169 -27.66 -6.92 -16.15
CA PRO A 169 -27.78 -8.29 -16.68
C PRO A 169 -26.69 -9.26 -16.20
N LEU A 170 -25.45 -8.77 -16.07
CA LEU A 170 -24.32 -9.59 -15.56
C LEU A 170 -24.48 -9.94 -14.09
N ALA A 171 -25.27 -9.23 -13.30
CA ALA A 171 -25.49 -9.53 -11.89
C ALA A 171 -26.26 -10.85 -11.67
N ALA A 172 -26.98 -11.34 -12.68
CA ALA A 172 -27.67 -12.62 -12.65
C ALA A 172 -26.72 -13.83 -12.77
N ARG A 173 -25.48 -13.62 -13.19
CA ARG A 173 -24.48 -14.69 -13.32
C ARG A 173 -23.78 -14.92 -11.96
N GLU A 174 -23.39 -16.14 -11.73
CA GLU A 174 -22.62 -16.50 -10.51
C GLU A 174 -21.17 -16.00 -10.61
N ARG A 175 -20.55 -16.18 -11.78
CA ARG A 175 -19.18 -15.79 -12.13
C ARG A 175 -19.13 -15.18 -13.52
N LEU A 176 -18.08 -14.42 -13.79
CA LEU A 176 -17.85 -13.76 -15.08
C LEU A 176 -16.51 -14.20 -15.66
N ALA A 177 -16.45 -14.22 -17.00
CA ALA A 177 -15.21 -14.24 -17.74
C ALA A 177 -14.86 -12.83 -18.24
N LEU A 178 -13.61 -12.57 -18.60
CA LEU A 178 -13.20 -11.29 -19.23
C LEU A 178 -14.03 -10.97 -20.47
N ALA A 179 -14.40 -12.00 -21.25
CA ALA A 179 -15.23 -11.84 -22.44
C ALA A 179 -16.62 -11.23 -22.16
N ASP A 180 -17.14 -11.38 -20.95
CA ASP A 180 -18.41 -10.79 -20.52
C ASP A 180 -18.35 -9.26 -20.39
N LEU A 181 -17.14 -8.69 -20.31
CA LEU A 181 -16.91 -7.25 -20.27
C LEU A 181 -16.92 -6.60 -21.66
N ALA A 182 -17.11 -7.38 -22.74
CA ALA A 182 -17.10 -6.85 -24.11
C ALA A 182 -18.20 -5.78 -24.28
N GLY A 183 -17.79 -4.61 -24.79
CA GLY A 183 -18.69 -3.46 -25.02
C GLY A 183 -19.16 -2.75 -23.77
N THR A 184 -18.57 -3.03 -22.59
CA THR A 184 -18.93 -2.32 -21.36
C THR A 184 -18.17 -1.01 -21.21
N ASP A 185 -18.81 -0.04 -20.54
CA ASP A 185 -18.20 1.21 -20.09
C ASP A 185 -17.55 1.00 -18.72
N LEU A 186 -16.22 1.12 -18.63
CA LEU A 186 -15.47 0.87 -17.41
C LEU A 186 -15.01 2.15 -16.73
N ILE A 187 -15.19 2.19 -15.41
CA ILE A 187 -14.58 3.15 -14.49
C ILE A 187 -13.24 2.54 -14.07
N VAL A 188 -12.14 3.24 -14.32
CA VAL A 188 -10.79 2.71 -14.09
C VAL A 188 -9.92 3.70 -13.35
N PRO A 189 -8.88 3.24 -12.61
CA PRO A 189 -7.89 4.14 -12.01
C PRO A 189 -7.06 4.89 -13.07
N PRO A 190 -6.23 5.87 -12.65
CA PRO A 190 -5.26 6.54 -13.52
C PRO A 190 -4.34 5.56 -14.26
N PRO A 191 -3.86 5.88 -15.48
CA PRO A 191 -3.10 4.97 -16.35
C PRO A 191 -1.82 4.40 -15.75
N ALA A 192 -1.18 5.13 -14.82
CA ALA A 192 0.03 4.70 -14.12
C ALA A 192 -0.25 3.69 -12.98
N GLY A 193 -1.52 3.47 -12.62
CA GLY A 193 -1.91 2.57 -11.54
C GLY A 193 -1.68 1.09 -11.89
N PRO A 194 -1.04 0.29 -11.02
CA PRO A 194 -0.76 -1.12 -11.28
C PRO A 194 -2.02 -1.93 -11.61
N HIS A 195 -3.12 -1.64 -10.93
CA HIS A 195 -4.41 -2.30 -11.16
C HIS A 195 -4.92 -2.07 -12.59
N ARG A 196 -4.90 -0.82 -13.07
CA ARG A 196 -5.29 -0.50 -14.45
C ARG A 196 -4.40 -1.18 -15.48
N ILE A 197 -3.07 -1.13 -15.28
CA ILE A 197 -2.10 -1.76 -16.19
C ILE A 197 -2.39 -3.25 -16.31
N THR A 198 -2.67 -3.93 -15.20
CA THR A 198 -2.98 -5.37 -15.19
C THR A 198 -4.29 -5.66 -15.90
N LEU A 199 -5.35 -4.91 -15.61
CA LEU A 199 -6.67 -5.06 -16.23
C LEU A 199 -6.61 -4.82 -17.75
N GLU A 200 -6.02 -3.70 -18.19
CA GLU A 200 -5.91 -3.38 -19.62
C GLU A 200 -5.07 -4.41 -20.37
N ARG A 201 -4.01 -4.93 -19.75
CA ARG A 201 -3.20 -6.00 -20.35
C ARG A 201 -4.03 -7.27 -20.54
N ALA A 202 -4.83 -7.65 -19.55
CA ALA A 202 -5.68 -8.84 -19.61
C ALA A 202 -6.78 -8.69 -20.68
N LEU A 203 -7.48 -7.54 -20.70
CA LEU A 203 -8.52 -7.25 -21.70
C LEU A 203 -7.94 -7.25 -23.13
N ARG A 204 -6.77 -6.65 -23.32
CA ARG A 204 -6.08 -6.64 -24.61
C ARG A 204 -5.64 -8.03 -25.04
N ALA A 205 -5.09 -8.83 -24.13
CA ALA A 205 -4.66 -10.19 -24.42
C ALA A 205 -5.83 -11.12 -24.79
N ALA A 206 -7.01 -10.86 -24.22
CA ALA A 206 -8.24 -11.57 -24.51
C ALA A 206 -9.06 -10.96 -25.69
N GLU A 207 -8.53 -9.90 -26.33
CA GLU A 207 -9.19 -9.17 -27.42
C GLU A 207 -10.60 -8.66 -27.05
N VAL A 208 -10.81 -8.29 -25.78
CA VAL A 208 -12.09 -7.79 -25.26
C VAL A 208 -12.16 -6.27 -25.45
N PRO A 209 -13.06 -5.78 -26.33
CA PRO A 209 -13.27 -4.35 -26.50
C PRO A 209 -14.03 -3.78 -25.29
N TRP A 210 -13.59 -2.62 -24.81
CA TRP A 210 -14.23 -1.88 -23.72
C TRP A 210 -14.12 -0.37 -23.95
N THR A 211 -14.92 0.42 -23.25
CA THR A 211 -14.93 1.89 -23.33
C THR A 211 -14.52 2.49 -21.98
N LEU A 212 -13.76 3.57 -22.03
CA LEU A 212 -13.48 4.36 -20.82
C LEU A 212 -14.71 5.21 -20.49
N ALA A 213 -15.39 4.90 -19.38
CA ALA A 213 -16.46 5.72 -18.85
C ALA A 213 -15.90 6.96 -18.12
N VAL A 214 -15.07 6.72 -17.11
CA VAL A 214 -14.42 7.78 -16.33
C VAL A 214 -13.16 7.25 -15.67
N GLU A 215 -12.21 8.15 -15.44
CA GLU A 215 -11.01 7.87 -14.64
C GLU A 215 -11.23 8.35 -13.22
N ALA A 216 -11.04 7.46 -12.22
CA ALA A 216 -11.23 7.76 -10.81
C ALA A 216 -10.20 7.04 -9.94
N GLU A 217 -9.60 7.75 -8.98
CA GLU A 217 -8.64 7.18 -8.03
C GLU A 217 -9.34 6.75 -6.74
N GLY A 218 -9.02 5.53 -6.29
CA GLY A 218 -9.59 4.94 -5.06
C GLY A 218 -10.93 4.22 -5.27
N TRP A 219 -11.05 3.06 -4.60
CA TRP A 219 -12.25 2.23 -4.69
C TRP A 219 -13.54 2.95 -4.26
N PRO A 220 -13.56 3.77 -3.19
CA PRO A 220 -14.77 4.46 -2.76
C PRO A 220 -15.37 5.35 -3.86
N LEU A 221 -14.50 6.10 -4.58
CA LEU A 221 -14.96 6.99 -5.65
C LEU A 221 -15.44 6.19 -6.87
N MET A 222 -14.72 5.14 -7.24
CA MET A 222 -15.12 4.25 -8.34
C MET A 222 -16.49 3.62 -8.05
N LEU A 223 -16.70 3.07 -6.85
CA LEU A 223 -17.97 2.47 -6.44
C LEU A 223 -19.11 3.49 -6.40
N HIS A 224 -18.83 4.73 -6.00
CA HIS A 224 -19.80 5.82 -6.07
C HIS A 224 -20.25 6.06 -7.52
N PHE A 225 -19.32 6.11 -8.48
CA PHE A 225 -19.67 6.28 -9.89
C PHE A 225 -20.44 5.08 -10.47
N VAL A 226 -20.17 3.85 -9.99
CA VAL A 226 -21.01 2.68 -10.33
C VAL A 226 -22.44 2.88 -9.83
N SER A 227 -22.63 3.38 -8.61
CA SER A 227 -23.97 3.66 -8.05
C SER A 227 -24.74 4.74 -8.84
N LEU A 228 -24.01 5.66 -9.47
CA LEU A 228 -24.59 6.67 -10.38
C LEU A 228 -24.81 6.12 -11.81
N ARG A 229 -24.54 4.83 -12.06
CA ARG A 229 -24.68 4.17 -13.37
C ARG A 229 -23.84 4.78 -14.49
N ILE A 230 -22.69 5.38 -14.14
CA ILE A 230 -21.75 5.96 -15.11
C ILE A 230 -21.01 4.85 -15.87
N GLY A 231 -20.76 3.72 -15.21
CA GLY A 231 -20.07 2.57 -15.76
C GLY A 231 -19.92 1.47 -14.72
N LEU A 232 -19.16 0.43 -15.06
CA LEU A 232 -18.84 -0.71 -14.20
C LEU A 232 -17.41 -0.59 -13.70
N ALA A 233 -17.06 -1.21 -12.57
CA ALA A 233 -15.71 -1.15 -12.03
C ALA A 233 -15.16 -2.53 -11.67
N VAL A 234 -13.92 -2.82 -12.05
CA VAL A 234 -13.18 -3.98 -11.56
C VAL A 234 -12.43 -3.56 -10.30
N VAL A 235 -12.66 -4.27 -9.20
CA VAL A 235 -12.02 -4.02 -7.90
C VAL A 235 -11.49 -5.32 -7.29
N ASN A 236 -10.72 -5.23 -6.21
CA ASN A 236 -10.28 -6.41 -5.47
C ASN A 236 -11.45 -7.00 -4.67
N GLY A 237 -11.55 -8.32 -4.62
CA GLY A 237 -12.66 -9.04 -3.98
C GLY A 237 -12.75 -8.92 -2.46
N CYS A 238 -11.85 -8.18 -1.83
CA CYS A 238 -11.99 -7.74 -0.44
C CYS A 238 -12.89 -6.51 -0.29
N VAL A 239 -13.27 -5.85 -1.39
CA VAL A 239 -14.10 -4.64 -1.38
C VAL A 239 -15.58 -5.04 -1.44
N PRO A 240 -16.36 -4.91 -0.34
CA PRO A 240 -17.77 -5.25 -0.35
C PRO A 240 -18.55 -4.26 -1.21
N PRO A 241 -19.47 -4.72 -2.05
CA PRO A 241 -20.31 -3.83 -2.82
C PRO A 241 -21.26 -3.05 -1.87
N PRO A 242 -21.41 -1.74 -2.04
CA PRO A 242 -22.43 -0.95 -1.35
C PRO A 242 -23.86 -1.46 -1.65
N PRO A 243 -24.85 -1.11 -0.80
CA PRO A 243 -26.24 -1.41 -1.09
C PRO A 243 -26.67 -0.94 -2.49
N GLY A 244 -27.43 -1.79 -3.21
CA GLY A 244 -27.85 -1.54 -4.60
C GLY A 244 -26.80 -1.88 -5.65
N LEU A 245 -25.64 -2.39 -5.25
CA LEU A 245 -24.61 -2.88 -6.16
C LEU A 245 -24.39 -4.38 -5.93
N ALA A 246 -24.09 -5.09 -7.02
CA ALA A 246 -23.68 -6.49 -7.04
C ALA A 246 -22.19 -6.60 -7.38
N SER A 247 -21.54 -7.62 -6.86
CA SER A 247 -20.14 -7.96 -7.19
C SER A 247 -20.07 -9.40 -7.70
N ARG A 248 -19.32 -9.64 -8.78
CA ARG A 248 -19.11 -10.98 -9.35
C ARG A 248 -17.64 -11.18 -9.68
N GLU A 249 -17.12 -12.35 -9.29
CA GLU A 249 -15.74 -12.76 -9.59
C GLU A 249 -15.50 -12.85 -11.09
N ILE A 250 -14.37 -12.34 -11.57
CA ILE A 250 -13.87 -12.52 -12.94
C ILE A 250 -12.82 -13.63 -12.89
N ILE A 251 -13.17 -14.81 -13.41
CA ILE A 251 -12.36 -16.03 -13.25
C ILE A 251 -11.04 -16.02 -14.02
N ASP A 252 -10.94 -15.20 -15.07
CA ASP A 252 -9.76 -15.12 -15.94
C ASP A 252 -8.71 -14.14 -15.43
N LEU A 253 -9.02 -13.39 -14.36
CA LEU A 253 -8.08 -12.48 -13.75
C LEU A 253 -7.33 -13.17 -12.59
N PRO A 254 -6.02 -12.93 -12.45
CA PRO A 254 -5.26 -13.47 -11.34
C PRO A 254 -5.76 -12.88 -10.01
N ALA A 255 -5.73 -13.70 -8.96
CA ALA A 255 -6.00 -13.21 -7.62
C ALA A 255 -4.91 -12.23 -7.18
N VAL A 256 -5.29 -11.25 -6.36
CA VAL A 256 -4.42 -10.17 -5.86
C VAL A 256 -3.89 -10.56 -4.49
N PRO A 257 -2.57 -10.84 -4.35
CA PRO A 257 -1.98 -11.25 -3.09
C PRO A 257 -1.62 -10.05 -2.22
N TYR A 258 -2.03 -10.07 -0.96
CA TYR A 258 -1.66 -9.11 0.07
C TYR A 258 -0.61 -9.71 0.99
N TYR A 259 0.49 -9.00 1.18
CA TYR A 259 1.61 -9.40 2.02
C TYR A 259 1.77 -8.48 3.22
N ALA A 260 2.07 -9.06 4.38
CA ALA A 260 2.67 -8.34 5.48
C ALA A 260 4.19 -8.20 5.24
N LEU A 261 4.75 -7.09 5.66
CA LEU A 261 6.13 -6.69 5.47
C LEU A 261 6.73 -6.22 6.78
N HIS A 262 7.94 -6.64 7.11
CA HIS A 262 8.72 -6.09 8.23
C HIS A 262 10.23 -6.26 7.98
N LEU A 263 11.05 -5.56 8.74
CA LEU A 263 12.50 -5.71 8.67
C LEU A 263 12.93 -7.09 9.22
N PRO A 264 13.92 -7.78 8.60
CA PRO A 264 14.39 -9.08 9.07
C PRO A 264 14.95 -9.06 10.48
N ASP A 265 15.67 -8.01 10.85
CA ASP A 265 16.30 -7.82 12.17
C ASP A 265 15.32 -7.44 13.28
N ARG A 266 14.05 -7.20 12.93
CA ARG A 266 12.97 -6.89 13.86
C ARG A 266 11.92 -8.01 13.96
N ALA A 267 12.23 -9.19 13.44
CA ALA A 267 11.29 -10.33 13.45
C ALA A 267 10.87 -10.75 14.87
N ASP A 268 11.79 -10.63 15.84
CA ASP A 268 11.57 -11.00 17.23
C ASP A 268 11.16 -9.81 18.13
N ASP A 269 10.97 -8.62 17.56
CA ASP A 269 10.52 -7.44 18.28
C ASP A 269 9.04 -7.64 18.71
N PRO A 270 8.71 -7.53 20.02
CA PRO A 270 7.35 -7.72 20.50
C PRO A 270 6.32 -6.82 19.80
N LEU A 271 6.68 -5.55 19.49
CA LEU A 271 5.79 -4.63 18.78
C LEU A 271 5.45 -5.13 17.36
N VAL A 272 6.46 -5.66 16.65
CA VAL A 272 6.27 -6.24 15.32
C VAL A 272 5.42 -7.50 15.40
N THR A 273 5.73 -8.40 16.34
CA THR A 273 5.03 -9.67 16.53
C THR A 273 3.55 -9.46 16.86
N ASP A 274 3.25 -8.56 17.80
CA ASP A 274 1.87 -8.25 18.21
C ASP A 274 1.08 -7.57 17.09
N LEU A 275 1.71 -6.64 16.36
CA LEU A 275 1.07 -5.97 15.24
C LEU A 275 0.81 -6.94 14.09
N LEU A 276 1.75 -7.85 13.77
CA LEU A 276 1.55 -8.91 12.78
C LEU A 276 0.40 -9.84 13.17
N ALA A 277 0.31 -10.25 14.44
CA ALA A 277 -0.79 -11.07 14.94
C ALA A 277 -2.15 -10.37 14.77
N THR A 278 -2.20 -9.08 15.06
CA THR A 278 -3.39 -8.24 14.88
C THR A 278 -3.78 -8.14 13.40
N VAL A 279 -2.81 -7.86 12.51
CA VAL A 279 -3.02 -7.79 11.06
C VAL A 279 -3.54 -9.12 10.50
N ARG A 280 -2.94 -10.25 10.90
CA ARG A 280 -3.39 -11.60 10.49
C ARG A 280 -4.83 -11.85 10.90
N THR A 281 -5.20 -11.46 12.12
CA THR A 281 -6.56 -11.64 12.63
C THR A 281 -7.54 -10.79 11.83
N ALA A 282 -7.25 -9.51 11.60
CA ALA A 282 -8.10 -8.61 10.81
C ALA A 282 -8.35 -9.15 9.40
N VAL A 283 -7.28 -9.58 8.71
CA VAL A 283 -7.40 -10.13 7.34
C VAL A 283 -8.21 -11.43 7.29
N ARG A 284 -8.09 -12.31 8.31
CA ARG A 284 -8.90 -13.55 8.41
C ARG A 284 -10.38 -13.27 8.64
N SER A 285 -10.70 -12.19 9.35
CA SER A 285 -12.08 -11.77 9.64
C SER A 285 -12.76 -11.12 8.44
N THR A 286 -11.99 -10.68 7.44
CA THR A 286 -12.52 -10.03 6.24
C THR A 286 -13.22 -11.06 5.35
N PRO A 287 -14.53 -10.89 5.06
CA PRO A 287 -15.26 -11.81 4.20
C PRO A 287 -14.70 -11.75 2.78
N CYS A 288 -14.36 -12.92 2.23
CA CYS A 288 -14.06 -13.04 0.80
C CYS A 288 -15.39 -13.18 0.03
N ILE A 289 -15.64 -12.32 -0.94
CA ILE A 289 -16.90 -12.29 -1.72
C ILE A 289 -17.13 -13.62 -2.50
N SER A 290 -16.08 -14.41 -2.73
CA SER A 290 -16.18 -15.71 -3.41
C SER A 290 -16.70 -16.87 -2.53
N ARG A 291 -16.91 -16.66 -1.23
CA ARG A 291 -17.60 -17.64 -0.38
C ARG A 291 -19.08 -17.32 -0.35
N SER A 292 -19.85 -17.85 -1.30
CA SER A 292 -21.29 -18.03 -1.12
C SER A 292 -21.50 -18.78 0.20
N PRO A 293 -22.39 -18.33 1.10
CA PRO A 293 -22.76 -19.15 2.25
C PRO A 293 -23.27 -20.47 1.69
N SER A 294 -22.61 -21.58 2.06
CA SER A 294 -23.11 -22.91 1.79
C SER A 294 -24.53 -22.99 2.41
N THR A 295 -25.55 -22.91 1.57
CA THR A 295 -26.91 -23.26 1.94
C THR A 295 -26.90 -24.73 2.32
N SER A 296 -26.65 -25.01 3.60
CA SER A 296 -26.96 -26.30 4.16
C SER A 296 -28.47 -26.52 3.94
N PRO A 297 -28.87 -27.65 3.31
CA PRO A 297 -30.28 -27.94 3.15
C PRO A 297 -30.97 -27.99 4.53
N PRO A 298 -32.20 -27.47 4.66
CA PRO A 298 -32.92 -27.51 5.92
C PRO A 298 -33.09 -28.97 6.37
N PRO A 299 -33.00 -29.25 7.68
CA PRO A 299 -33.18 -30.62 8.20
C PRO A 299 -34.57 -31.12 7.79
N PRO A 300 -34.70 -32.45 7.49
CA PRO A 300 -35.97 -33.04 7.12
C PRO A 300 -36.98 -32.84 8.26
N ARG A 301 -38.19 -32.43 7.92
CA ARG A 301 -39.31 -32.34 8.89
C ARG A 301 -39.58 -33.69 9.52
N PRO A 302 -39.82 -33.79 10.84
CA PRO A 302 -40.21 -35.02 11.44
C PRO A 302 -41.54 -35.50 10.84
N SER A 303 -41.56 -36.74 10.33
CA SER A 303 -42.77 -37.40 9.88
C SER A 303 -43.72 -37.56 11.07
N GLY A 304 -44.83 -36.85 11.07
CA GLY A 304 -45.89 -37.03 12.02
C GLY A 304 -46.49 -38.43 11.81
N THR A 305 -46.41 -39.24 12.86
CA THR A 305 -47.22 -40.47 13.02
C THR A 305 -48.59 -40.04 13.57
N SER A 306 -49.60 -40.37 12.80
CA SER A 306 -51.00 -40.44 13.27
C SER A 306 -51.19 -41.70 14.07
#